data_3423a10e04c6c8503db3fdc8ef35360f
#
_entry.id   3423a10e04c6c8503db3fdc8ef35360f
#
_cell.length_a   1.000
_cell.length_b   1.000
_cell.length_c   1.000
_cell.angle_alpha   90.00
_cell.angle_beta   90.00
_cell.angle_gamma   90.00
#
_symmetry.space_group_name_H-M   'P 1'
#
loop_
_entity.id
_entity.type
_entity.pdbx_description
1 polymer ?
#
loop_
_entity_poly.entity_id
_entity_poly.type
_entity_poly.pdbx_seq_one_letter_code
_entity_poly.pdbx_strand_id
1 'polypeptide(L)'
;MPIYQGYTYYMIKFKDLSTADKDTIQSYTLYGERQNCDLSFANLISWKFLYSTQFAIVDNYLVFRFYTGHHLAYMMPIPKPTRAEDGTLRVVPCDECSVNVIKAIRNDSIAMGHPFLMMGVCNYMTDLIEDAFPDTFEIKPDRDYADYIYTRDKLTNLSGKKLQSKRNHINKFKTLYPNYEYRALTQEMIPECIRLEQQWRNKAQDNRSFDQSIDSELRSMTRAFHRWDRLDLTGGTIWVEGQLIAFTFGCPINQSTFDVCVEKADTTYEGAFAIINQEFVKHLPEQYFYINREEDMGEEGLRYAKLSYKPDILLEKNNVTEKYPLAQFEDQQRIKKETKQLWKTVFNDSEEFMDMYFERVFKSEYNTTCQIEGRVVAALQTLPYTLLYHGHEVKTAYISGVSVEPAHRKQDVGNSLMHQMHFDIFHKGVVFASLIPAEKWLYDWYGKCGYAQEITCTPPIDDVKGMPFAQYDRWQRQKDCILLHTEEQWQTVQEDIRIAGADYKPATMSIEAMIRVINAEKALALYALQHPQAACSIRIQDDDDIPMNNAYYRLAEGKVTKTDEPDELATKMDIRQLASFIFKDEHAEMNLMLN
;
A
#
# COMPACT_ATOMS: atom_id res chain seq x y z
N MET A 1 -27.09 -3.03 33.71
CA MET A 1 -25.66 -3.21 33.42
C MET A 1 -25.52 -4.44 32.53
N PRO A 2 -25.25 -4.33 31.25
CA PRO A 2 -24.93 -5.51 30.45
C PRO A 2 -23.46 -5.86 30.72
N ILE A 3 -23.24 -7.11 31.02
CA ILE A 3 -21.93 -7.73 31.18
C ILE A 3 -21.28 -7.76 29.81
N TYR A 4 -20.33 -6.87 29.55
CA TYR A 4 -19.44 -6.96 28.40
C TYR A 4 -18.53 -8.19 28.62
N GLN A 5 -18.84 -9.28 27.95
CA GLN A 5 -17.88 -10.36 27.76
C GLN A 5 -16.71 -9.79 26.94
N GLY A 6 -15.53 -9.77 27.57
CA GLY A 6 -14.33 -9.16 27.03
C GLY A 6 -13.89 -9.80 25.73
N TYR A 7 -14.00 -9.07 24.65
CA TYR A 7 -13.27 -9.40 23.43
C TYR A 7 -11.82 -8.92 23.61
N THR A 8 -10.92 -9.85 23.61
CA THR A 8 -9.47 -9.60 23.62
C THR A 8 -9.09 -8.97 22.28
N TYR A 9 -8.98 -7.64 22.20
CA TYR A 9 -8.56 -6.95 21.00
C TYR A 9 -7.04 -7.10 20.84
N TYR A 10 -6.63 -8.17 20.16
CA TYR A 10 -5.29 -8.28 19.63
C TYR A 10 -5.16 -7.33 18.43
N MET A 11 -3.96 -6.76 18.23
CA MET A 11 -3.62 -6.11 16.98
C MET A 11 -3.90 -7.10 15.83
N ILE A 12 -4.67 -6.67 14.83
CA ILE A 12 -4.97 -7.53 13.68
C ILE A 12 -3.65 -7.84 12.97
N LYS A 13 -3.31 -9.12 12.86
CA LYS A 13 -2.10 -9.55 12.14
C LYS A 13 -2.40 -9.58 10.64
N PHE A 14 -2.22 -8.46 9.99
CA PHE A 14 -2.26 -8.38 8.54
C PHE A 14 -1.01 -9.04 7.94
N LYS A 15 -1.20 -9.79 6.87
CA LYS A 15 -0.11 -10.30 6.06
C LYS A 15 -0.20 -9.74 4.64
N ASP A 16 0.95 -9.70 4.01
CA ASP A 16 1.09 -9.29 2.63
C ASP A 16 0.38 -10.27 1.70
N LEU A 17 -0.36 -9.73 0.71
CA LEU A 17 -1.13 -10.53 -0.24
C LEU A 17 -0.22 -11.10 -1.33
N SER A 18 -0.34 -12.40 -1.61
CA SER A 18 0.42 -13.09 -2.65
C SER A 18 -0.46 -14.01 -3.49
N THR A 19 0.07 -14.52 -4.60
CA THR A 19 -0.64 -15.52 -5.42
C THR A 19 -0.86 -16.85 -4.70
N ALA A 20 -0.10 -17.15 -3.65
CA ALA A 20 -0.29 -18.33 -2.81
C ALA A 20 -1.56 -18.27 -1.95
N ASP A 21 -2.12 -17.07 -1.76
CA ASP A 21 -3.30 -16.84 -0.92
C ASP A 21 -4.62 -16.97 -1.69
N LYS A 22 -4.56 -17.29 -2.98
CA LYS A 22 -5.70 -17.38 -3.89
C LYS A 22 -6.87 -18.18 -3.32
N ASP A 23 -6.63 -19.42 -2.94
CA ASP A 23 -7.69 -20.31 -2.45
C ASP A 23 -8.33 -19.76 -1.18
N THR A 24 -7.53 -19.17 -0.30
CA THR A 24 -8.02 -18.53 0.92
C THR A 24 -8.94 -17.36 0.58
N ILE A 25 -8.48 -16.42 -0.25
CA ILE A 25 -9.24 -15.23 -0.65
C ILE A 25 -10.52 -15.62 -1.39
N GLN A 26 -10.39 -16.48 -2.40
CA GLN A 26 -11.51 -16.91 -3.23
C GLN A 26 -12.55 -17.74 -2.46
N SER A 27 -12.17 -18.39 -1.35
CA SER A 27 -13.15 -19.04 -0.46
C SER A 27 -14.14 -18.06 0.18
N TYR A 28 -13.84 -16.77 0.21
CA TYR A 28 -14.71 -15.69 0.67
C TYR A 28 -15.42 -14.98 -0.47
N THR A 29 -14.71 -14.69 -1.55
CA THR A 29 -15.20 -13.82 -2.64
C THR A 29 -16.06 -14.58 -3.65
N LEU A 30 -15.64 -15.76 -4.11
CA LEU A 30 -16.31 -16.47 -5.21
C LEU A 30 -17.72 -16.94 -4.88
N TYR A 31 -18.03 -17.22 -3.61
CA TYR A 31 -19.33 -17.71 -3.19
C TYR A 31 -20.20 -16.63 -2.52
N GLY A 32 -19.71 -15.39 -2.50
CA GLY A 32 -20.48 -14.24 -2.05
C GLY A 32 -21.29 -13.61 -3.17
N GLU A 33 -22.14 -12.66 -2.82
CA GLU A 33 -23.00 -11.92 -3.76
C GLU A 33 -22.38 -10.59 -4.20
N ARG A 34 -21.19 -10.23 -3.67
CA ARG A 34 -20.55 -8.96 -3.96
C ARG A 34 -20.04 -8.94 -5.39
N GLN A 35 -20.23 -7.79 -6.05
CA GLN A 35 -19.91 -7.59 -7.45
C GLN A 35 -18.85 -6.52 -7.70
N ASN A 36 -18.21 -5.97 -6.63
CA ASN A 36 -17.18 -4.96 -6.74
C ASN A 36 -15.97 -5.50 -7.51
N CYS A 37 -15.47 -4.77 -8.49
CA CYS A 37 -14.26 -5.13 -9.24
C CYS A 37 -13.01 -5.19 -8.34
N ASP A 38 -12.96 -4.41 -7.24
CA ASP A 38 -11.89 -4.44 -6.24
C ASP A 38 -11.65 -5.82 -5.62
N LEU A 39 -12.67 -6.70 -5.66
CA LEU A 39 -12.61 -8.04 -5.07
C LEU A 39 -12.15 -9.11 -6.05
N SER A 40 -11.94 -8.77 -7.32
CA SER A 40 -11.36 -9.71 -8.28
C SER A 40 -9.92 -10.04 -7.89
N PHE A 41 -9.56 -11.32 -7.87
CA PHE A 41 -8.23 -11.72 -7.43
C PHE A 41 -7.13 -11.18 -8.34
N ALA A 42 -7.43 -10.98 -9.63
CA ALA A 42 -6.50 -10.35 -10.56
C ALA A 42 -6.21 -8.91 -10.17
N ASN A 43 -7.22 -8.09 -9.84
CA ASN A 43 -7.02 -6.71 -9.43
C ASN A 43 -6.26 -6.63 -8.10
N LEU A 44 -6.65 -7.42 -7.10
CA LEU A 44 -5.96 -7.47 -5.82
C LEU A 44 -4.43 -7.73 -5.97
N ILE A 45 -4.03 -8.60 -6.90
CA ILE A 45 -2.61 -8.94 -7.12
C ILE A 45 -1.92 -7.94 -8.07
N SER A 46 -2.57 -7.57 -9.18
CA SER A 46 -1.93 -6.75 -10.21
C SER A 46 -1.69 -5.31 -9.75
N TRP A 47 -2.61 -4.73 -8.96
CA TRP A 47 -2.52 -3.39 -8.41
C TRP A 47 -1.82 -3.30 -7.05
N LYS A 48 -1.44 -4.44 -6.47
CA LYS A 48 -0.76 -4.47 -5.17
C LYS A 48 0.45 -3.54 -5.08
N PHE A 49 1.20 -3.36 -6.15
CA PHE A 49 2.39 -2.48 -6.16
C PHE A 49 2.06 -1.00 -5.87
N LEU A 50 0.80 -0.59 -6.14
CA LEU A 50 0.32 0.77 -5.89
C LEU A 50 -0.31 0.89 -4.50
N TYR A 51 -1.13 -0.09 -4.14
CA TYR A 51 -1.94 -0.06 -2.92
C TYR A 51 -1.35 -0.81 -1.74
N SER A 52 -0.31 -1.62 -1.96
CA SER A 52 0.33 -2.45 -0.92
C SER A 52 -0.67 -3.26 -0.10
N THR A 53 -1.62 -3.86 -0.80
CA THR A 53 -2.75 -4.58 -0.21
C THR A 53 -2.29 -5.71 0.68
N GLN A 54 -2.77 -5.70 1.91
CA GLN A 54 -2.62 -6.72 2.93
C GLN A 54 -3.99 -7.30 3.28
N PHE A 55 -4.02 -8.49 3.88
CA PHE A 55 -5.26 -9.08 4.36
C PHE A 55 -5.09 -9.77 5.71
N ALA A 56 -6.19 -9.92 6.42
CA ALA A 56 -6.31 -10.72 7.63
C ALA A 56 -7.67 -11.42 7.66
N ILE A 57 -7.77 -12.46 8.49
CA ILE A 57 -9.06 -13.08 8.82
C ILE A 57 -9.36 -12.74 10.27
N VAL A 58 -10.49 -12.06 10.49
CA VAL A 58 -10.97 -11.63 11.80
C VAL A 58 -12.37 -12.18 12.00
N ASP A 59 -12.58 -13.02 12.99
CA ASP A 59 -13.90 -13.62 13.31
C ASP A 59 -14.64 -14.22 12.08
N ASN A 60 -13.90 -14.97 11.25
CA ASN A 60 -14.39 -15.51 9.97
C ASN A 60 -14.78 -14.45 8.91
N TYR A 61 -14.30 -13.23 9.03
CA TYR A 61 -14.37 -12.21 8.00
C TYR A 61 -13.01 -12.01 7.36
N LEU A 62 -12.98 -11.94 6.04
CA LEU A 62 -11.83 -11.49 5.29
C LEU A 62 -11.81 -9.97 5.31
N VAL A 63 -10.70 -9.41 5.76
CA VAL A 63 -10.46 -7.96 5.88
C VAL A 63 -9.27 -7.61 5.01
N PHE A 64 -9.45 -6.64 4.13
CA PHE A 64 -8.36 -6.04 3.38
C PHE A 64 -7.98 -4.69 3.98
N ARG A 65 -6.67 -4.45 4.04
CA ARG A 65 -6.05 -3.18 4.40
C ARG A 65 -5.12 -2.76 3.27
N PHE A 66 -5.11 -1.48 2.93
CA PHE A 66 -4.32 -0.96 1.82
C PHE A 66 -4.00 0.52 2.03
N TYR A 67 -3.11 1.06 1.20
CA TYR A 67 -2.79 2.48 1.22
C TYR A 67 -3.34 3.18 -0.03
N THR A 68 -3.98 4.32 0.18
CA THR A 68 -4.32 5.28 -0.87
C THR A 68 -3.46 6.52 -0.68
N GLY A 69 -2.41 6.65 -1.50
CA GLY A 69 -1.35 7.63 -1.24
C GLY A 69 -0.65 7.36 0.10
N HIS A 70 -0.82 8.26 1.06
CA HIS A 70 -0.25 8.14 2.41
C HIS A 70 -1.27 7.75 3.48
N HIS A 71 -2.52 7.51 3.10
CA HIS A 71 -3.62 7.21 4.02
C HIS A 71 -3.88 5.71 4.05
N LEU A 72 -3.91 5.16 5.27
CA LEU A 72 -4.34 3.79 5.50
C LEU A 72 -5.85 3.68 5.32
N ALA A 73 -6.28 2.69 4.56
CA ALA A 73 -7.69 2.43 4.29
C ALA A 73 -8.02 0.94 4.40
N TYR A 74 -9.30 0.65 4.56
CA TYR A 74 -9.84 -0.71 4.66
C TYR A 74 -10.96 -0.89 3.65
N MET A 75 -11.14 -2.11 3.14
CA MET A 75 -12.38 -2.49 2.45
C MET A 75 -13.42 -2.97 3.46
N MET A 76 -14.68 -2.94 3.07
CA MET A 76 -15.76 -3.52 3.88
C MET A 76 -15.49 -5.00 4.14
N PRO A 77 -15.53 -5.49 5.39
CA PRO A 77 -15.27 -6.88 5.74
C PRO A 77 -16.15 -7.87 4.98
N ILE A 78 -15.60 -8.98 4.54
CA ILE A 78 -16.29 -10.00 3.73
C ILE A 78 -16.52 -11.24 4.58
N PRO A 79 -17.77 -11.58 4.92
CA PRO A 79 -18.08 -12.77 5.71
C PRO A 79 -17.79 -14.04 4.93
N LYS A 80 -17.37 -15.09 5.64
CA LYS A 80 -17.17 -16.40 5.04
C LYS A 80 -18.49 -17.06 4.68
N PRO A 81 -18.68 -17.51 3.44
CA PRO A 81 -19.85 -18.31 3.08
C PRO A 81 -19.88 -19.62 3.87
N THR A 82 -21.05 -20.00 4.32
CA THR A 82 -21.31 -21.25 5.04
C THR A 82 -22.17 -22.18 4.18
N ARG A 83 -22.02 -23.48 4.41
CA ARG A 83 -22.81 -24.49 3.68
C ARG A 83 -24.23 -24.56 4.27
N ALA A 84 -25.23 -24.26 3.46
CA ALA A 84 -26.63 -24.41 3.80
C ALA A 84 -27.07 -25.91 3.79
N GLU A 85 -28.27 -26.19 4.31
CA GLU A 85 -28.82 -27.55 4.35
C GLU A 85 -28.97 -28.20 2.96
N ASP A 86 -29.22 -27.38 1.92
CA ASP A 86 -29.31 -27.82 0.52
C ASP A 86 -27.93 -28.07 -0.13
N GLY A 87 -26.85 -27.92 0.65
CA GLY A 87 -25.47 -28.12 0.19
C GLY A 87 -24.88 -26.91 -0.54
N THR A 88 -25.62 -25.83 -0.78
CA THR A 88 -25.11 -24.60 -1.40
C THR A 88 -24.27 -23.80 -0.41
N LEU A 89 -23.30 -23.03 -0.93
CA LEU A 89 -22.56 -22.06 -0.13
C LEU A 89 -23.29 -20.72 -0.18
N ARG A 90 -23.62 -20.17 0.98
CA ARG A 90 -24.29 -18.87 1.13
C ARG A 90 -23.66 -18.05 2.23
N VAL A 91 -23.69 -16.74 2.07
CA VAL A 91 -23.40 -15.81 3.16
C VAL A 91 -24.63 -15.74 4.07
N VAL A 92 -24.45 -16.08 5.34
CA VAL A 92 -25.48 -15.84 6.38
C VAL A 92 -25.17 -14.49 7.00
N PRO A 93 -26.02 -13.47 6.82
CA PRO A 93 -25.81 -12.16 7.45
C PRO A 93 -25.75 -12.29 8.97
N CYS A 94 -24.76 -11.62 9.58
CA CYS A 94 -24.64 -11.46 11.03
C CYS A 94 -24.24 -10.02 11.31
N ASP A 95 -25.22 -9.17 11.60
CA ASP A 95 -24.98 -7.75 11.81
C ASP A 95 -24.07 -7.49 13.00
N GLU A 96 -24.29 -8.18 14.12
CA GLU A 96 -23.42 -8.09 15.30
C GLU A 96 -21.98 -8.46 14.97
N CYS A 97 -21.76 -9.55 14.22
CA CYS A 97 -20.41 -9.98 13.83
C CYS A 97 -19.75 -8.93 12.91
N SER A 98 -20.50 -8.41 11.93
CA SER A 98 -20.00 -7.36 11.03
C SER A 98 -19.62 -6.10 11.79
N VAL A 99 -20.45 -5.66 12.74
CA VAL A 99 -20.19 -4.51 13.61
C VAL A 99 -18.94 -4.71 14.46
N ASN A 100 -18.74 -5.90 15.02
CA ASN A 100 -17.54 -6.19 15.82
C ASN A 100 -16.26 -6.14 14.99
N VAL A 101 -16.31 -6.65 13.75
CA VAL A 101 -15.15 -6.57 12.84
C VAL A 101 -14.88 -5.12 12.42
N ILE A 102 -15.92 -4.30 12.17
CA ILE A 102 -15.75 -2.86 11.89
C ILE A 102 -15.10 -2.15 13.08
N LYS A 103 -15.49 -2.46 14.31
CA LYS A 103 -14.83 -1.93 15.51
C LYS A 103 -13.35 -2.35 15.59
N ALA A 104 -13.04 -3.60 15.24
CA ALA A 104 -11.67 -4.09 15.25
C ALA A 104 -10.78 -3.36 14.24
N ILE A 105 -11.24 -3.15 13.00
CA ILE A 105 -10.47 -2.41 11.99
C ILE A 105 -10.35 -0.91 12.32
N ARG A 106 -11.37 -0.31 12.94
CA ARG A 106 -11.26 1.06 13.47
C ARG A 106 -10.16 1.16 14.53
N ASN A 107 -10.10 0.22 15.45
CA ASN A 107 -9.04 0.17 16.46
C ASN A 107 -7.65 -0.06 15.84
N ASP A 108 -7.54 -0.85 14.76
CA ASP A 108 -6.30 -1.04 14.02
C ASP A 108 -5.83 0.28 13.40
N SER A 109 -6.72 1.08 12.78
CA SER A 109 -6.34 2.38 12.21
C SER A 109 -5.83 3.35 13.29
N ILE A 110 -6.49 3.39 14.45
CA ILE A 110 -6.09 4.21 15.59
C ILE A 110 -4.71 3.77 16.11
N ALA A 111 -4.49 2.46 16.25
CA ALA A 111 -3.21 1.90 16.70
C ALA A 111 -2.06 2.23 15.74
N MET A 112 -2.37 2.32 14.43
CA MET A 112 -1.43 2.73 13.38
C MET A 112 -1.25 4.26 13.27
N GLY A 113 -1.98 5.06 14.07
CA GLY A 113 -1.91 6.52 14.02
C GLY A 113 -2.57 7.15 12.79
N HIS A 114 -3.47 6.43 12.11
CA HIS A 114 -4.21 6.92 10.95
C HIS A 114 -5.66 7.27 11.28
N PRO A 115 -6.25 8.28 10.60
CA PRO A 115 -7.68 8.49 10.60
C PRO A 115 -8.40 7.26 10.03
N PHE A 116 -9.53 6.88 10.62
CA PHE A 116 -10.32 5.76 10.09
C PHE A 116 -10.88 6.10 8.71
N LEU A 117 -10.62 5.23 7.75
CA LEU A 117 -11.12 5.32 6.38
C LEU A 117 -11.50 3.92 5.89
N MET A 118 -12.75 3.72 5.51
CA MET A 118 -13.20 2.52 4.81
C MET A 118 -13.70 2.93 3.42
N MET A 119 -13.22 2.28 2.38
CA MET A 119 -13.49 2.62 0.97
C MET A 119 -14.24 1.48 0.28
N GLY A 120 -14.93 1.81 -0.81
CA GLY A 120 -15.64 0.82 -1.61
C GLY A 120 -16.89 0.22 -0.92
N VAL A 121 -17.45 0.93 0.05
CA VAL A 121 -18.65 0.49 0.77
C VAL A 121 -19.89 0.68 -0.12
N CYS A 122 -20.49 -0.41 -0.54
CA CYS A 122 -21.67 -0.38 -1.39
C CYS A 122 -22.91 0.09 -0.60
N ASN A 123 -23.88 0.74 -1.28
CA ASN A 123 -25.07 1.31 -0.66
C ASN A 123 -25.87 0.31 0.18
N TYR A 124 -25.96 -0.97 -0.23
CA TYR A 124 -26.66 -2.01 0.53
C TYR A 124 -26.02 -2.34 1.89
N MET A 125 -24.84 -1.77 2.21
CA MET A 125 -24.16 -1.95 3.49
C MET A 125 -24.18 -0.68 4.35
N THR A 126 -24.60 0.45 3.80
CA THR A 126 -24.59 1.73 4.53
C THR A 126 -25.57 1.74 5.69
N ASP A 127 -26.76 1.14 5.51
CA ASP A 127 -27.79 1.05 6.55
C ASP A 127 -27.26 0.35 7.82
N LEU A 128 -26.53 -0.77 7.65
CA LEU A 128 -25.89 -1.47 8.76
C LEU A 128 -24.93 -0.57 9.55
N ILE A 129 -24.15 0.25 8.81
CA ILE A 129 -23.18 1.15 9.44
C ILE A 129 -23.89 2.28 10.17
N GLU A 130 -24.90 2.88 9.58
CA GLU A 130 -25.69 3.98 10.19
C GLU A 130 -26.44 3.50 11.42
N ASP A 131 -27.07 2.33 11.37
CA ASP A 131 -27.80 1.75 12.50
C ASP A 131 -26.88 1.35 13.66
N ALA A 132 -25.73 0.76 13.34
CA ALA A 132 -24.79 0.27 14.37
C ALA A 132 -23.94 1.37 14.99
N PHE A 133 -23.69 2.44 14.25
CA PHE A 133 -22.81 3.54 14.66
C PHE A 133 -23.51 4.91 14.44
N PRO A 134 -24.64 5.15 15.11
CA PRO A 134 -25.40 6.37 14.90
C PRO A 134 -24.55 7.60 15.16
N ASP A 135 -24.58 8.56 14.24
CA ASP A 135 -23.85 9.84 14.26
C ASP A 135 -22.31 9.74 14.38
N THR A 136 -21.77 8.54 14.14
CA THR A 136 -20.31 8.29 14.28
C THR A 136 -19.57 8.54 12.98
N PHE A 137 -20.11 8.08 11.85
CA PHE A 137 -19.45 8.13 10.56
C PHE A 137 -20.12 9.09 9.59
N GLU A 138 -19.31 9.70 8.74
CA GLU A 138 -19.72 10.37 7.53
C GLU A 138 -19.58 9.40 6.37
N ILE A 139 -20.68 9.18 5.63
CA ILE A 139 -20.74 8.31 4.46
C ILE A 139 -20.88 9.20 3.22
N LYS A 140 -19.86 9.19 2.37
CA LYS A 140 -19.81 10.01 1.15
C LYS A 140 -19.74 9.13 -0.09
N PRO A 141 -20.68 9.25 -1.04
CA PRO A 141 -20.59 8.54 -2.31
C PRO A 141 -19.38 9.02 -3.11
N ASP A 142 -18.69 8.06 -3.72
CA ASP A 142 -17.60 8.31 -4.64
C ASP A 142 -18.01 7.87 -6.06
N ARG A 143 -18.56 8.83 -6.82
CA ARG A 143 -19.12 8.57 -8.15
C ARG A 143 -18.08 8.08 -9.16
N ASP A 144 -16.83 8.49 -8.99
CA ASP A 144 -15.75 8.18 -9.93
C ASP A 144 -15.32 6.71 -9.83
N TYR A 145 -15.58 6.09 -8.67
CA TYR A 145 -15.30 4.68 -8.40
C TYR A 145 -16.54 3.78 -8.43
N ALA A 146 -17.64 4.22 -9.01
CA ALA A 146 -18.82 3.36 -9.20
C ALA A 146 -18.58 2.37 -10.34
N ASP A 147 -18.88 1.06 -10.12
CA ASP A 147 -18.74 0.02 -11.14
C ASP A 147 -19.92 0.01 -12.11
N TYR A 148 -19.60 -0.26 -13.37
CA TYR A 148 -20.55 -0.40 -14.45
C TYR A 148 -20.81 -1.88 -14.74
N ILE A 149 -21.97 -2.38 -14.30
CA ILE A 149 -22.37 -3.79 -14.44
C ILE A 149 -23.48 -3.93 -15.47
N TYR A 150 -23.30 -4.87 -16.37
CA TYR A 150 -24.22 -5.19 -17.45
C TYR A 150 -24.64 -6.64 -17.39
N THR A 151 -25.84 -6.95 -17.85
CA THR A 151 -26.19 -8.35 -18.11
C THR A 151 -25.45 -8.85 -19.36
N ARG A 152 -25.03 -10.12 -19.33
CA ARG A 152 -24.43 -10.81 -20.46
C ARG A 152 -25.29 -10.68 -21.74
N ASP A 153 -26.61 -10.91 -21.60
CA ASP A 153 -27.56 -10.80 -22.71
C ASP A 153 -27.52 -9.43 -23.39
N LYS A 154 -27.47 -8.35 -22.60
CA LYS A 154 -27.39 -6.99 -23.11
C LYS A 154 -26.14 -6.75 -23.95
N LEU A 155 -24.96 -7.15 -23.47
CA LEU A 155 -23.68 -6.95 -24.17
C LEU A 155 -23.56 -7.86 -25.40
N THR A 156 -24.13 -9.06 -25.32
CA THR A 156 -24.13 -10.04 -26.43
C THR A 156 -25.06 -9.62 -27.56
N ASN A 157 -26.33 -9.28 -27.25
CA ASN A 157 -27.37 -9.05 -28.23
C ASN A 157 -27.53 -7.58 -28.60
N LEU A 158 -27.14 -6.66 -27.70
CA LEU A 158 -27.28 -5.20 -27.87
C LEU A 158 -28.70 -4.80 -28.29
N SER A 159 -29.71 -5.44 -27.74
CA SER A 159 -31.12 -5.32 -28.13
C SER A 159 -31.70 -3.93 -27.82
N GLY A 160 -32.74 -3.54 -28.59
CA GLY A 160 -33.49 -2.32 -28.37
C GLY A 160 -32.93 -1.06 -29.05
N LYS A 161 -33.78 -0.01 -29.11
CA LYS A 161 -33.46 1.26 -29.80
C LYS A 161 -32.28 2.00 -29.18
N LYS A 162 -32.13 1.92 -27.85
CA LYS A 162 -31.08 2.65 -27.09
C LYS A 162 -29.65 2.16 -27.45
N LEU A 163 -29.50 0.92 -27.93
CA LEU A 163 -28.20 0.31 -28.30
C LEU A 163 -28.00 0.22 -29.81
N GLN A 164 -28.86 0.86 -30.62
CA GLN A 164 -28.76 0.88 -32.07
C GLN A 164 -27.39 1.39 -32.57
N SER A 165 -26.86 2.43 -31.95
CA SER A 165 -25.54 2.97 -32.31
C SER A 165 -24.44 1.91 -32.16
N LYS A 166 -24.47 1.12 -31.09
CA LYS A 166 -23.47 0.04 -30.86
C LYS A 166 -23.57 -1.05 -31.93
N ARG A 167 -24.79 -1.47 -32.28
CA ARG A 167 -25.00 -2.41 -33.41
C ARG A 167 -24.49 -1.85 -34.71
N ASN A 168 -24.73 -0.56 -34.96
CA ASN A 168 -24.24 0.10 -36.18
C ASN A 168 -22.70 0.08 -36.26
N HIS A 169 -21.99 0.35 -35.17
CA HIS A 169 -20.53 0.26 -35.13
C HIS A 169 -20.05 -1.15 -35.43
N ILE A 170 -20.66 -2.17 -34.82
CA ILE A 170 -20.32 -3.57 -35.07
C ILE A 170 -20.61 -3.99 -36.50
N ASN A 171 -21.78 -3.62 -37.04
CA ASN A 171 -22.13 -3.93 -38.44
C ASN A 171 -21.17 -3.25 -39.40
N LYS A 172 -20.81 -2.00 -39.17
CA LYS A 172 -19.82 -1.29 -39.97
C LYS A 172 -18.46 -1.98 -39.89
N PHE A 173 -17.99 -2.37 -38.71
CA PHE A 173 -16.76 -3.12 -38.55
C PHE A 173 -16.78 -4.42 -39.39
N LYS A 174 -17.85 -5.22 -39.26
CA LYS A 174 -18.01 -6.47 -40.01
C LYS A 174 -18.06 -6.28 -41.52
N THR A 175 -18.58 -5.13 -41.98
CA THR A 175 -18.59 -4.76 -43.41
C THR A 175 -17.20 -4.37 -43.90
N LEU A 176 -16.46 -3.60 -43.10
CA LEU A 176 -15.11 -3.14 -43.44
C LEU A 176 -14.07 -4.26 -43.38
N TYR A 177 -14.25 -5.16 -42.42
CA TYR A 177 -13.29 -6.26 -42.10
C TYR A 177 -14.00 -7.61 -42.08
N PRO A 178 -14.52 -8.10 -43.22
CA PRO A 178 -15.35 -9.33 -43.24
C PRO A 178 -14.61 -10.59 -42.82
N ASN A 179 -13.27 -10.61 -42.91
CA ASN A 179 -12.41 -11.73 -42.57
C ASN A 179 -11.73 -11.53 -41.20
N TYR A 180 -12.30 -10.71 -40.29
CA TYR A 180 -11.78 -10.62 -38.94
C TYR A 180 -11.92 -11.95 -38.20
N GLU A 181 -10.99 -12.20 -37.30
CA GLU A 181 -10.99 -13.42 -36.47
C GLU A 181 -11.05 -13.05 -34.99
N TYR A 182 -11.94 -13.70 -34.26
CA TYR A 182 -11.85 -13.74 -32.80
C TYR A 182 -11.03 -14.96 -32.39
N ARG A 183 -10.06 -14.76 -31.49
CA ARG A 183 -9.27 -15.82 -30.90
C ARG A 183 -9.25 -15.68 -29.39
N ALA A 184 -9.32 -16.81 -28.65
CA ALA A 184 -9.04 -16.79 -27.21
C ALA A 184 -7.60 -16.31 -26.99
N LEU A 185 -7.39 -15.43 -26.03
CA LEU A 185 -6.06 -14.91 -25.71
C LEU A 185 -5.24 -16.01 -25.02
N THR A 186 -4.04 -16.25 -25.55
CA THR A 186 -3.07 -17.20 -24.98
C THR A 186 -1.79 -16.47 -24.59
N GLN A 187 -0.93 -17.13 -23.79
CA GLN A 187 0.32 -16.51 -23.33
C GLN A 187 1.25 -16.12 -24.48
N GLU A 188 1.24 -16.87 -25.59
CA GLU A 188 2.06 -16.57 -26.77
C GLU A 188 1.66 -15.24 -27.45
N MET A 189 0.42 -14.77 -27.23
CA MET A 189 -0.09 -13.52 -27.79
C MET A 189 0.23 -12.30 -26.90
N ILE A 190 0.72 -12.48 -25.68
CA ILE A 190 1.01 -11.40 -24.74
C ILE A 190 1.96 -10.34 -25.32
N PRO A 191 3.07 -10.69 -26.00
CA PRO A 191 3.94 -9.68 -26.62
C PRO A 191 3.20 -8.77 -27.62
N GLU A 192 2.24 -9.32 -28.37
CA GLU A 192 1.42 -8.55 -29.31
C GLU A 192 0.46 -7.59 -28.57
N CYS A 193 -0.13 -8.03 -27.46
CA CYS A 193 -0.98 -7.21 -26.61
C CYS A 193 -0.19 -6.03 -26.00
N ILE A 194 1.02 -6.29 -25.50
CA ILE A 194 1.91 -5.24 -24.97
C ILE A 194 2.29 -4.24 -26.08
N ARG A 195 2.59 -4.72 -27.28
CA ARG A 195 2.89 -3.85 -28.42
C ARG A 195 1.70 -2.94 -28.78
N LEU A 196 0.48 -3.47 -28.80
CA LEU A 196 -0.72 -2.68 -29.07
C LEU A 196 -0.93 -1.59 -28.02
N GLU A 197 -0.74 -1.92 -26.75
CA GLU A 197 -0.82 -0.95 -25.64
C GLU A 197 0.24 0.15 -25.77
N GLN A 198 1.48 -0.19 -26.08
CA GLN A 198 2.55 0.79 -26.31
C GLN A 198 2.24 1.73 -27.47
N GLN A 199 1.67 1.22 -28.57
CA GLN A 199 1.24 2.04 -29.70
C GLN A 199 0.12 3.01 -29.31
N TRP A 200 -0.84 2.54 -28.51
CA TRP A 200 -1.92 3.37 -27.98
C TRP A 200 -1.39 4.50 -27.11
N ARG A 201 -0.46 4.19 -26.21
CA ARG A 201 0.21 5.17 -25.34
C ARG A 201 0.97 6.24 -26.10
N ASN A 202 1.76 5.85 -27.09
CA ASN A 202 2.54 6.80 -27.90
C ASN A 202 1.62 7.81 -28.62
N LYS A 203 0.46 7.36 -29.11
CA LYS A 203 -0.55 8.26 -29.69
C LYS A 203 -1.22 9.17 -28.64
N ALA A 204 -1.34 8.73 -27.39
CA ALA A 204 -1.93 9.51 -26.31
C ALA A 204 -0.94 10.56 -25.74
N GLN A 205 0.36 10.26 -25.70
CA GLN A 205 1.42 11.16 -25.20
C GLN A 205 1.60 12.42 -26.06
N ASP A 206 1.33 12.36 -27.36
CA ASP A 206 1.38 13.53 -28.24
C ASP A 206 0.34 14.61 -27.86
N ASN A 207 -0.61 14.30 -26.96
CA ASN A 207 -1.73 15.16 -26.62
C ASN A 207 -1.89 15.53 -25.12
N ARG A 208 -1.06 14.99 -24.20
CA ARG A 208 -1.21 15.21 -22.75
C ARG A 208 0.13 15.27 -22.01
N SER A 209 0.17 16.02 -20.90
CA SER A 209 1.25 15.92 -19.90
C SER A 209 1.36 14.48 -19.37
N PHE A 210 2.61 14.04 -19.09
CA PHE A 210 2.92 12.72 -18.54
C PHE A 210 2.00 12.37 -17.35
N ASP A 211 1.10 11.40 -17.54
CA ASP A 211 0.15 10.98 -16.51
C ASP A 211 0.63 9.68 -15.86
N GLN A 212 0.91 9.76 -14.54
CA GLN A 212 1.35 8.61 -13.73
C GLN A 212 0.31 7.48 -13.72
N SER A 213 -0.97 7.78 -13.97
CA SER A 213 -2.05 6.78 -14.00
C SER A 213 -1.87 5.80 -15.16
N ILE A 214 -1.44 6.29 -16.33
CA ILE A 214 -1.20 5.47 -17.54
C ILE A 214 -0.03 4.50 -17.33
N ASP A 215 1.03 4.93 -16.63
CA ASP A 215 2.16 4.04 -16.29
C ASP A 215 1.75 2.96 -15.29
N SER A 216 0.89 3.30 -14.35
CA SER A 216 0.36 2.34 -13.37
C SER A 216 -0.53 1.30 -14.03
N GLU A 217 -1.36 1.68 -15.01
CA GLU A 217 -2.20 0.73 -15.76
C GLU A 217 -1.35 -0.27 -16.56
N LEU A 218 -0.34 0.20 -17.32
CA LEU A 218 0.57 -0.69 -18.04
C LEU A 218 1.31 -1.64 -17.09
N ARG A 219 1.76 -1.13 -15.95
CA ARG A 219 2.44 -1.93 -14.94
C ARG A 219 1.52 -3.00 -14.35
N SER A 220 0.27 -2.64 -14.02
CA SER A 220 -0.75 -3.59 -13.55
C SER A 220 -1.02 -4.66 -14.59
N MET A 221 -1.27 -4.28 -15.84
CA MET A 221 -1.49 -5.20 -16.97
C MET A 221 -0.32 -6.15 -17.17
N THR A 222 0.92 -5.66 -17.17
CA THR A 222 2.13 -6.48 -17.32
C THR A 222 2.27 -7.48 -16.17
N ARG A 223 1.98 -7.05 -14.94
CA ARG A 223 1.98 -7.93 -13.75
C ARG A 223 0.91 -9.03 -13.84
N ALA A 224 -0.26 -8.71 -14.38
CA ALA A 224 -1.32 -9.70 -14.64
C ALA A 224 -0.85 -10.72 -15.69
N PHE A 225 -0.26 -10.29 -16.78
CA PHE A 225 0.26 -11.16 -17.84
C PHE A 225 1.35 -12.12 -17.34
N HIS A 226 2.30 -11.64 -16.53
CA HIS A 226 3.35 -12.50 -15.95
C HIS A 226 2.80 -13.57 -14.98
N ARG A 227 1.54 -13.44 -14.56
CA ARG A 227 0.88 -14.36 -13.61
C ARG A 227 -0.38 -14.99 -14.18
N TRP A 228 -0.50 -15.01 -15.50
CA TRP A 228 -1.68 -15.45 -16.24
C TRP A 228 -2.33 -16.70 -15.66
N ASP A 229 -1.56 -17.78 -15.52
CA ASP A 229 -2.07 -19.07 -15.05
C ASP A 229 -2.46 -19.08 -13.56
N ARG A 230 -1.95 -18.12 -12.78
CA ARG A 230 -2.21 -18.04 -11.34
C ARG A 230 -3.39 -17.16 -10.97
N LEU A 231 -3.86 -16.34 -11.93
CA LEU A 231 -4.91 -15.35 -11.70
C LEU A 231 -6.26 -15.72 -12.30
N ASP A 232 -6.42 -16.94 -12.85
CA ASP A 232 -7.63 -17.39 -13.57
C ASP A 232 -8.05 -16.43 -14.69
N LEU A 233 -7.08 -15.83 -15.37
CA LEU A 233 -7.37 -14.88 -16.43
C LEU A 233 -7.96 -15.59 -17.64
N THR A 234 -9.01 -15.01 -18.18
CA THR A 234 -9.62 -15.38 -19.44
C THR A 234 -9.61 -14.13 -20.34
N GLY A 235 -9.22 -14.30 -21.59
CA GLY A 235 -9.13 -13.17 -22.53
C GLY A 235 -9.51 -13.52 -23.94
N GLY A 236 -9.68 -12.49 -24.75
CA GLY A 236 -9.99 -12.59 -26.16
C GLY A 236 -9.28 -11.53 -27.00
N THR A 237 -9.09 -11.82 -28.26
CA THR A 237 -8.39 -10.97 -29.22
C THR A 237 -9.15 -10.87 -30.52
N ILE A 238 -9.03 -9.73 -31.21
CA ILE A 238 -9.53 -9.54 -32.59
C ILE A 238 -8.33 -9.34 -33.52
N TRP A 239 -8.36 -10.07 -34.62
CA TRP A 239 -7.34 -10.04 -35.66
C TRP A 239 -7.95 -9.62 -36.98
N VAL A 240 -7.23 -8.76 -37.72
CA VAL A 240 -7.56 -8.34 -39.08
C VAL A 240 -6.30 -8.49 -39.92
N GLU A 241 -6.39 -9.26 -41.02
CA GLU A 241 -5.27 -9.51 -41.95
C GLU A 241 -3.99 -9.98 -41.22
N GLY A 242 -4.14 -10.80 -40.17
CA GLY A 242 -3.02 -11.34 -39.38
C GLY A 242 -2.44 -10.37 -38.35
N GLN A 243 -2.99 -9.18 -38.20
CA GLN A 243 -2.60 -8.19 -37.20
C GLN A 243 -3.58 -8.20 -36.02
N LEU A 244 -3.06 -8.23 -34.80
CA LEU A 244 -3.85 -8.04 -33.57
C LEU A 244 -4.26 -6.56 -33.48
N ILE A 245 -5.57 -6.29 -33.45
CA ILE A 245 -6.13 -4.93 -33.41
C ILE A 245 -6.90 -4.62 -32.12
N ALA A 246 -7.30 -5.63 -31.37
CA ALA A 246 -7.95 -5.45 -30.06
C ALA A 246 -7.74 -6.67 -29.18
N PHE A 247 -7.67 -6.44 -27.88
CA PHE A 247 -7.67 -7.49 -26.88
C PHE A 247 -8.42 -7.06 -25.62
N THR A 248 -8.86 -8.04 -24.86
CA THR A 248 -9.46 -7.87 -23.54
C THR A 248 -9.15 -9.07 -22.68
N PHE A 249 -9.09 -8.87 -21.35
CA PHE A 249 -9.02 -9.97 -20.41
C PHE A 249 -9.62 -9.57 -19.05
N GLY A 250 -9.91 -10.58 -18.26
CA GLY A 250 -10.43 -10.41 -16.93
C GLY A 250 -10.47 -11.72 -16.16
N CYS A 251 -11.14 -11.72 -15.01
CA CYS A 251 -11.28 -12.88 -14.15
C CYS A 251 -12.63 -12.87 -13.38
N PRO A 252 -13.02 -13.99 -12.74
CA PRO A 252 -14.22 -14.03 -11.91
C PRO A 252 -14.12 -13.11 -10.68
N ILE A 253 -15.19 -12.37 -10.39
CA ILE A 253 -15.43 -11.76 -9.06
C ILE A 253 -16.13 -12.79 -8.17
N ASN A 254 -17.22 -13.37 -8.68
CA ASN A 254 -17.98 -14.43 -8.01
C ASN A 254 -18.52 -15.44 -9.04
N GLN A 255 -19.36 -16.37 -8.61
CA GLN A 255 -19.88 -17.44 -9.47
C GLN A 255 -20.71 -16.93 -10.64
N SER A 256 -21.32 -15.75 -10.56
CA SER A 256 -22.22 -15.20 -11.56
C SER A 256 -21.73 -13.90 -12.21
N THR A 257 -20.65 -13.32 -11.70
CA THR A 257 -20.11 -12.02 -12.16
C THR A 257 -18.67 -12.17 -12.62
N PHE A 258 -18.42 -11.75 -13.85
CA PHE A 258 -17.09 -11.69 -14.44
C PHE A 258 -16.61 -10.25 -14.53
N ASP A 259 -15.37 -10.00 -14.17
CA ASP A 259 -14.69 -8.71 -14.24
C ASP A 259 -13.90 -8.58 -15.54
N VAL A 260 -14.12 -7.50 -16.27
CA VAL A 260 -13.31 -7.13 -17.45
C VAL A 260 -12.28 -6.11 -17.00
N CYS A 261 -11.10 -6.61 -16.60
CA CYS A 261 -10.02 -5.80 -16.04
C CYS A 261 -9.37 -4.88 -17.07
N VAL A 262 -9.23 -5.34 -18.33
CA VAL A 262 -8.57 -4.58 -19.40
C VAL A 262 -9.31 -4.79 -20.71
N GLU A 263 -9.54 -3.70 -21.45
CA GLU A 263 -10.04 -3.71 -22.83
C GLU A 263 -9.30 -2.63 -23.65
N LYS A 264 -8.57 -3.06 -24.67
CA LYS A 264 -7.75 -2.18 -25.53
C LYS A 264 -8.01 -2.47 -27.00
N ALA A 265 -8.04 -1.40 -27.82
CA ALA A 265 -8.22 -1.54 -29.25
C ALA A 265 -7.50 -0.42 -30.03
N ASP A 266 -7.04 -0.73 -31.24
CA ASP A 266 -6.54 0.29 -32.18
C ASP A 266 -7.72 1.09 -32.73
N THR A 267 -7.78 2.36 -32.39
CA THR A 267 -8.85 3.29 -32.80
C THR A 267 -8.86 3.60 -34.30
N THR A 268 -7.84 3.24 -35.06
CA THR A 268 -7.85 3.36 -36.53
C THR A 268 -8.80 2.37 -37.18
N TYR A 269 -9.14 1.27 -36.46
CA TYR A 269 -10.15 0.30 -36.87
C TYR A 269 -11.51 0.68 -36.29
N GLU A 270 -12.34 1.36 -37.06
CA GLU A 270 -13.64 1.83 -36.57
C GLU A 270 -14.52 0.68 -36.08
N GLY A 271 -14.97 0.74 -34.85
CA GLY A 271 -15.79 -0.30 -34.21
C GLY A 271 -15.00 -1.38 -33.46
N ALA A 272 -13.66 -1.32 -33.40
CA ALA A 272 -12.81 -2.32 -32.75
C ALA A 272 -13.16 -2.55 -31.27
N PHE A 273 -13.40 -1.49 -30.50
CA PHE A 273 -13.88 -1.63 -29.10
C PHE A 273 -15.25 -2.32 -29.00
N ALA A 274 -16.16 -2.03 -29.92
CA ALA A 274 -17.49 -2.63 -29.86
C ALA A 274 -17.48 -4.12 -30.21
N ILE A 275 -16.65 -4.51 -31.20
CA ILE A 275 -16.56 -5.90 -31.61
C ILE A 275 -15.84 -6.77 -30.58
N ILE A 276 -14.72 -6.30 -29.99
CA ILE A 276 -14.02 -7.08 -28.98
C ILE A 276 -14.89 -7.31 -27.74
N ASN A 277 -15.60 -6.25 -27.28
CA ASN A 277 -16.53 -6.37 -26.16
C ASN A 277 -17.61 -7.42 -26.43
N GLN A 278 -18.29 -7.35 -27.58
CA GLN A 278 -19.37 -8.29 -27.91
C GLN A 278 -18.85 -9.72 -28.06
N GLU A 279 -17.78 -9.94 -28.83
CA GLU A 279 -17.26 -11.26 -29.11
C GLU A 279 -16.69 -11.91 -27.82
N PHE A 280 -15.99 -11.15 -26.99
CA PHE A 280 -15.48 -11.67 -25.73
C PHE A 280 -16.61 -12.16 -24.82
N VAL A 281 -17.63 -11.34 -24.60
CA VAL A 281 -18.77 -11.72 -23.74
C VAL A 281 -19.53 -12.93 -24.27
N LYS A 282 -19.63 -13.10 -25.59
CA LYS A 282 -20.22 -14.31 -26.19
C LYS A 282 -19.47 -15.59 -25.87
N HIS A 283 -18.14 -15.49 -25.77
CA HIS A 283 -17.28 -16.66 -25.57
C HIS A 283 -16.98 -16.94 -24.07
N LEU A 284 -17.42 -16.08 -23.16
CA LEU A 284 -17.32 -16.39 -21.72
C LEU A 284 -18.24 -17.56 -21.34
N PRO A 285 -17.91 -18.33 -20.29
CA PRO A 285 -18.80 -19.35 -19.72
C PRO A 285 -20.19 -18.82 -19.38
N GLU A 286 -21.21 -19.61 -19.62
CA GLU A 286 -22.62 -19.20 -19.47
C GLU A 286 -23.02 -18.86 -18.02
N GLN A 287 -22.28 -19.37 -17.05
CA GLN A 287 -22.51 -19.09 -15.63
C GLN A 287 -22.39 -17.59 -15.28
N TYR A 288 -21.59 -16.82 -16.04
CA TYR A 288 -21.44 -15.39 -15.79
C TYR A 288 -22.62 -14.61 -16.38
N PHE A 289 -23.58 -14.37 -15.55
CA PHE A 289 -24.78 -13.61 -15.92
C PHE A 289 -24.51 -12.10 -15.95
N TYR A 290 -23.63 -11.61 -15.08
CA TYR A 290 -23.22 -10.22 -15.00
C TYR A 290 -21.77 -10.03 -15.48
N ILE A 291 -21.54 -8.91 -16.16
CA ILE A 291 -20.24 -8.46 -16.62
C ILE A 291 -19.97 -7.10 -15.97
N ASN A 292 -19.02 -7.06 -15.05
CA ASN A 292 -18.50 -5.82 -14.49
C ASN A 292 -17.42 -5.28 -15.45
N ARG A 293 -17.48 -4.00 -15.81
CA ARG A 293 -16.50 -3.31 -16.64
C ARG A 293 -15.81 -2.20 -15.88
N GLU A 294 -15.70 -2.36 -14.57
CA GLU A 294 -15.01 -1.49 -13.62
C GLU A 294 -15.50 -0.03 -13.62
N GLU A 295 -14.75 0.87 -12.99
CA GLU A 295 -15.05 2.29 -12.78
C GLU A 295 -14.66 3.16 -13.98
N ASP A 296 -15.08 4.43 -13.94
CA ASP A 296 -14.64 5.45 -14.90
C ASP A 296 -13.49 6.36 -14.39
N MET A 297 -13.16 6.27 -13.10
CA MET A 297 -12.08 7.02 -12.45
C MET A 297 -12.14 8.55 -12.68
N GLY A 298 -13.35 9.11 -12.88
CA GLY A 298 -13.56 10.52 -13.20
C GLY A 298 -13.27 10.92 -14.64
N GLU A 299 -12.84 9.99 -15.51
CA GLU A 299 -12.53 10.26 -16.91
C GLU A 299 -13.82 10.38 -17.74
N GLU A 300 -14.13 11.61 -18.20
CA GLU A 300 -15.39 11.90 -18.94
C GLU A 300 -15.57 11.02 -20.19
N GLY A 301 -14.51 10.78 -20.95
CA GLY A 301 -14.56 9.94 -22.13
C GLY A 301 -14.88 8.49 -21.82
N LEU A 302 -14.29 7.93 -20.75
CA LEU A 302 -14.54 6.58 -20.27
C LEU A 302 -15.95 6.46 -19.70
N ARG A 303 -16.38 7.44 -18.89
CA ARG A 303 -17.75 7.56 -18.38
C ARG A 303 -18.79 7.54 -19.48
N TYR A 304 -18.60 8.37 -20.51
CA TYR A 304 -19.48 8.41 -21.66
C TYR A 304 -19.52 7.06 -22.40
N ALA A 305 -18.36 6.44 -22.63
CA ALA A 305 -18.27 5.15 -23.28
C ALA A 305 -19.04 4.06 -22.51
N LYS A 306 -18.84 3.96 -21.19
CA LYS A 306 -19.53 2.97 -20.32
C LYS A 306 -21.03 3.24 -20.24
N LEU A 307 -21.47 4.47 -19.99
CA LEU A 307 -22.90 4.85 -19.95
C LEU A 307 -23.61 4.63 -21.29
N SER A 308 -22.89 4.69 -22.42
CA SER A 308 -23.48 4.47 -23.73
C SER A 308 -24.00 3.04 -23.95
N TYR A 309 -23.53 2.06 -23.16
CA TYR A 309 -24.03 0.69 -23.15
C TYR A 309 -25.21 0.49 -22.20
N LYS A 310 -25.64 1.55 -21.44
CA LYS A 310 -26.77 1.51 -20.53
C LYS A 310 -26.64 0.42 -19.48
N PRO A 311 -25.75 0.59 -18.49
CA PRO A 311 -25.53 -0.42 -17.45
C PRO A 311 -26.87 -0.82 -16.80
N ASP A 312 -26.97 -2.08 -16.40
CA ASP A 312 -28.11 -2.60 -15.63
C ASP A 312 -27.99 -2.21 -14.18
N ILE A 313 -26.75 -2.18 -13.66
CA ILE A 313 -26.42 -1.75 -12.31
C ILE A 313 -25.28 -0.74 -12.42
N LEU A 314 -25.46 0.41 -11.80
CA LEU A 314 -24.37 1.30 -11.42
C LEU A 314 -24.12 1.02 -9.93
N LEU A 315 -23.09 0.24 -9.65
CA LEU A 315 -22.78 -0.15 -8.27
C LEU A 315 -22.05 1.01 -7.59
N GLU A 316 -22.81 1.83 -6.90
CA GLU A 316 -22.28 2.97 -6.15
C GLU A 316 -21.45 2.49 -4.96
N LYS A 317 -20.33 3.17 -4.73
CA LYS A 317 -19.40 2.94 -3.65
C LYS A 317 -19.27 4.20 -2.80
N ASN A 318 -19.11 4.02 -1.51
CA ASN A 318 -18.97 5.12 -0.55
C ASN A 318 -17.65 5.04 0.18
N ASN A 319 -17.15 6.20 0.59
CA ASN A 319 -16.09 6.36 1.55
C ASN A 319 -16.71 6.64 2.93
N VAL A 320 -16.30 5.88 3.93
CA VAL A 320 -16.76 5.99 5.32
C VAL A 320 -15.62 6.52 6.17
N THR A 321 -15.82 7.69 6.76
CA THR A 321 -14.85 8.35 7.63
C THR A 321 -15.49 8.75 8.95
N GLU A 322 -14.72 9.00 10.00
CA GLU A 322 -15.28 9.53 11.24
C GLU A 322 -15.82 10.96 11.05
N LYS A 323 -17.07 11.17 11.46
CA LYS A 323 -17.76 12.45 11.35
C LYS A 323 -17.19 13.51 12.28
N TYR A 324 -16.78 13.07 13.47
CA TYR A 324 -16.17 13.94 14.48
C TYR A 324 -14.85 13.33 14.96
N PRO A 325 -13.73 14.00 14.76
CA PRO A 325 -12.44 13.50 15.25
C PRO A 325 -12.30 13.53 16.79
N LEU A 326 -13.33 13.95 17.55
CA LEU A 326 -13.29 14.01 19.02
C LEU A 326 -13.06 12.66 19.68
N ALA A 327 -13.72 11.59 19.21
CA ALA A 327 -13.50 10.23 19.74
C ALA A 327 -12.06 9.77 19.46
N GLN A 328 -11.55 10.08 18.27
CA GLN A 328 -10.18 9.82 17.88
C GLN A 328 -9.19 10.65 18.71
N PHE A 329 -9.55 11.88 19.05
CA PHE A 329 -8.74 12.74 19.93
C PHE A 329 -8.66 12.18 21.36
N GLU A 330 -9.75 11.72 21.95
CA GLU A 330 -9.75 11.07 23.28
C GLU A 330 -8.90 9.77 23.28
N ASP A 331 -9.04 8.96 22.25
CA ASP A 331 -8.20 7.76 22.08
C ASP A 331 -6.72 8.13 21.91
N GLN A 332 -6.39 9.16 21.14
CA GLN A 332 -5.00 9.64 20.99
C GLN A 332 -4.42 10.14 22.32
N GLN A 333 -5.21 10.86 23.13
CA GLN A 333 -4.77 11.32 24.47
C GLN A 333 -4.55 10.12 25.41
N ARG A 334 -5.44 9.13 25.37
CA ARG A 334 -5.28 7.89 26.13
C ARG A 334 -3.99 7.16 25.70
N ILE A 335 -3.79 6.96 24.39
CA ILE A 335 -2.61 6.29 23.83
C ILE A 335 -1.33 7.05 24.22
N LYS A 336 -1.33 8.39 24.12
CA LYS A 336 -0.20 9.22 24.54
C LYS A 336 0.16 8.97 26.00
N LYS A 337 -0.85 8.99 26.89
CA LYS A 337 -0.68 8.76 28.33
C LYS A 337 -0.13 7.35 28.61
N GLU A 338 -0.70 6.33 27.96
CA GLU A 338 -0.28 4.94 28.13
C GLU A 338 1.12 4.70 27.56
N THR A 339 1.45 5.31 26.40
CA THR A 339 2.80 5.27 25.83
C THR A 339 3.82 5.91 26.79
N LYS A 340 3.50 7.05 27.39
CA LYS A 340 4.36 7.69 28.40
C LYS A 340 4.57 6.79 29.62
N GLN A 341 3.51 6.11 30.10
CA GLN A 341 3.61 5.18 31.21
C GLN A 341 4.46 3.95 30.86
N LEU A 342 4.31 3.41 29.64
CA LEU A 342 5.14 2.32 29.13
C LEU A 342 6.61 2.74 29.04
N TRP A 343 6.88 3.95 28.53
CA TRP A 343 8.23 4.53 28.46
C TRP A 343 8.87 4.57 29.86
N LYS A 344 8.14 5.08 30.87
CA LYS A 344 8.59 5.10 32.26
C LYS A 344 8.95 3.71 32.77
N THR A 345 8.13 2.73 32.45
CA THR A 345 8.34 1.34 32.89
C THR A 345 9.58 0.70 32.25
N VAL A 346 9.88 1.03 30.98
CA VAL A 346 10.95 0.39 30.22
C VAL A 346 12.29 1.10 30.37
N PHE A 347 12.32 2.43 30.29
CA PHE A 347 13.56 3.24 30.27
C PHE A 347 13.86 3.88 31.62
N ASN A 348 12.83 4.14 32.41
CA ASN A 348 12.96 4.79 33.74
C ASN A 348 13.62 6.17 33.71
N ASP A 349 13.44 6.92 32.61
CA ASP A 349 13.94 8.28 32.47
C ASP A 349 13.34 9.24 33.50
N SER A 350 13.98 10.42 33.69
CA SER A 350 13.49 11.44 34.61
C SER A 350 12.12 11.99 34.18
N GLU A 351 11.29 12.39 35.12
CA GLU A 351 9.98 12.98 34.83
C GLU A 351 10.13 14.25 33.96
N GLU A 352 11.16 15.07 34.23
CA GLU A 352 11.44 16.32 33.50
C GLU A 352 11.77 16.06 32.05
N PHE A 353 12.61 15.06 31.74
CA PHE A 353 12.90 14.63 30.37
C PHE A 353 11.64 14.10 29.69
N MET A 354 10.89 13.20 30.34
CA MET A 354 9.67 12.63 29.79
C MET A 354 8.60 13.69 29.52
N ASP A 355 8.43 14.66 30.43
CA ASP A 355 7.49 15.77 30.21
C ASP A 355 7.88 16.58 28.98
N MET A 356 9.14 16.95 28.86
CA MET A 356 9.67 17.66 27.69
C MET A 356 9.48 16.85 26.41
N TYR A 357 9.85 15.56 26.41
CA TYR A 357 9.75 14.71 25.24
C TYR A 357 8.30 14.54 24.78
N PHE A 358 7.38 14.21 25.69
CA PHE A 358 5.97 14.02 25.36
C PHE A 358 5.24 15.32 25.05
N GLU A 359 5.74 16.47 25.46
CA GLU A 359 5.17 17.78 25.09
C GLU A 359 5.68 18.25 23.72
N ARG A 360 6.99 18.16 23.45
CA ARG A 360 7.64 18.77 22.29
C ARG A 360 7.88 17.81 21.12
N VAL A 361 8.20 16.55 21.39
CA VAL A 361 8.65 15.57 20.37
C VAL A 361 7.53 14.62 19.97
N PHE A 362 6.78 14.11 20.97
CA PHE A 362 5.70 13.17 20.72
C PHE A 362 4.60 13.79 19.85
N LYS A 363 4.30 13.13 18.72
CA LYS A 363 3.08 13.37 17.92
C LYS A 363 2.41 12.03 17.66
N SER A 364 1.07 12.01 17.70
CA SER A 364 0.30 10.76 17.48
C SER A 364 0.59 10.13 16.11
N GLU A 365 0.85 10.95 15.09
CA GLU A 365 1.20 10.52 13.73
C GLU A 365 2.58 9.85 13.60
N TYR A 366 3.45 10.01 14.62
CA TYR A 366 4.77 9.37 14.70
C TYR A 366 4.76 8.14 15.61
N ASN A 367 3.64 7.87 16.29
CA ASN A 367 3.53 6.81 17.30
C ASN A 367 2.88 5.57 16.70
N THR A 368 3.63 4.49 16.61
CA THR A 368 3.10 3.15 16.29
C THR A 368 2.95 2.36 17.59
N THR A 369 1.79 1.75 17.80
CA THR A 369 1.49 1.00 19.03
C THR A 369 1.00 -0.41 18.76
N CYS A 370 1.25 -1.29 19.72
CA CYS A 370 0.54 -2.56 19.85
C CYS A 370 -0.38 -2.47 21.06
N GLN A 371 -1.67 -2.76 20.86
CA GLN A 371 -2.65 -2.75 21.94
C GLN A 371 -3.22 -4.16 22.17
N ILE A 372 -3.34 -4.54 23.43
CA ILE A 372 -4.02 -5.77 23.86
C ILE A 372 -5.12 -5.36 24.83
N GLU A 373 -6.35 -5.80 24.58
CA GLU A 373 -7.53 -5.41 25.39
C GLU A 373 -7.69 -3.88 25.51
N GLY A 374 -7.38 -3.15 24.41
CA GLY A 374 -7.47 -1.69 24.37
C GLY A 374 -6.40 -0.94 25.16
N ARG A 375 -5.38 -1.62 25.68
CA ARG A 375 -4.26 -1.04 26.42
C ARG A 375 -2.96 -1.15 25.61
N VAL A 376 -2.18 -0.09 25.58
CA VAL A 376 -0.87 -0.07 24.91
C VAL A 376 0.11 -0.97 25.65
N VAL A 377 0.61 -2.01 25.00
CA VAL A 377 1.61 -2.94 25.51
C VAL A 377 2.97 -2.84 24.81
N ALA A 378 3.01 -2.18 23.66
CA ALA A 378 4.24 -1.82 22.99
C ALA A 378 4.05 -0.53 22.19
N ALA A 379 5.12 0.24 22.06
CA ALA A 379 5.12 1.49 21.32
C ALA A 379 6.51 1.82 20.79
N LEU A 380 6.55 2.63 19.73
CA LEU A 380 7.76 3.28 19.22
C LEU A 380 7.39 4.62 18.57
N GLN A 381 8.40 5.49 18.41
CA GLN A 381 8.26 6.77 17.72
C GLN A 381 9.08 6.75 16.40
N THR A 382 8.50 7.22 15.32
CA THR A 382 9.17 7.42 14.02
C THR A 382 9.40 8.91 13.78
N LEU A 383 10.46 9.45 14.34
CA LEU A 383 10.74 10.88 14.27
C LEU A 383 11.24 11.25 12.87
N PRO A 384 10.64 12.27 12.22
CA PRO A 384 11.08 12.69 10.90
C PRO A 384 12.43 13.41 10.98
N TYR A 385 13.37 12.94 10.19
CA TYR A 385 14.68 13.55 9.97
C TYR A 385 14.96 13.65 8.46
N THR A 386 15.97 14.42 8.12
CA THR A 386 16.52 14.51 6.77
C THR A 386 17.95 14.00 6.78
N LEU A 387 18.29 13.03 5.95
CA LEU A 387 19.67 12.65 5.69
C LEU A 387 20.21 13.54 4.58
N LEU A 388 21.26 14.29 4.86
CA LEU A 388 22.08 14.88 3.81
C LEU A 388 22.96 13.75 3.24
N TYR A 389 22.86 13.49 1.94
CA TYR A 389 23.63 12.47 1.24
C TYR A 389 24.26 13.12 0.00
N HIS A 390 25.55 13.46 0.09
CA HIS A 390 26.31 14.17 -0.98
C HIS A 390 25.55 15.37 -1.58
N GLY A 391 25.03 16.24 -0.71
CA GLY A 391 24.28 17.43 -1.12
C GLY A 391 22.81 17.20 -1.45
N HIS A 392 22.32 15.96 -1.42
CA HIS A 392 20.90 15.62 -1.58
C HIS A 392 20.22 15.44 -0.23
N GLU A 393 19.11 16.12 -0.03
CA GLU A 393 18.29 15.97 1.17
C GLU A 393 17.28 14.83 0.99
N VAL A 394 17.35 13.83 1.89
CA VAL A 394 16.62 12.57 1.77
C VAL A 394 15.75 12.35 3.01
N LYS A 395 14.46 12.13 2.81
CA LYS A 395 13.52 11.85 3.91
C LYS A 395 13.90 10.57 4.65
N THR A 396 14.19 10.71 5.93
CA THR A 396 14.68 9.64 6.81
C THR A 396 13.86 9.64 8.10
N ALA A 397 13.71 8.49 8.73
CA ALA A 397 13.10 8.38 10.05
C ALA A 397 14.17 8.00 11.10
N TYR A 398 14.14 8.63 12.26
CA TYR A 398 14.84 8.16 13.44
C TYR A 398 13.87 7.38 14.33
N ILE A 399 14.20 6.15 14.65
CA ILE A 399 13.36 5.27 15.46
C ILE A 399 13.76 5.40 16.91
N SER A 400 12.87 5.94 17.73
CA SER A 400 13.08 6.22 19.14
C SER A 400 12.07 5.49 20.02
N GLY A 401 12.43 5.21 21.27
CA GLY A 401 11.53 4.72 22.31
C GLY A 401 10.89 3.36 22.04
N VAL A 402 11.59 2.45 21.35
CA VAL A 402 11.08 1.09 21.10
C VAL A 402 10.91 0.35 22.41
N SER A 403 9.68 0.20 22.84
CA SER A 403 9.32 -0.34 24.15
C SER A 403 8.28 -1.46 24.05
N VAL A 404 8.49 -2.53 24.81
CA VAL A 404 7.55 -3.64 24.98
C VAL A 404 7.41 -3.92 26.47
N GLU A 405 6.17 -3.93 26.97
CA GLU A 405 5.86 -4.25 28.35
C GLU A 405 6.48 -5.61 28.74
N PRO A 406 7.17 -5.72 29.89
CA PRO A 406 7.89 -6.95 30.25
C PRO A 406 7.07 -8.24 30.18
N ALA A 407 5.78 -8.18 30.50
CA ALA A 407 4.87 -9.33 30.45
C ALA A 407 4.59 -9.83 29.02
N HIS A 408 4.80 -9.00 28.00
CA HIS A 408 4.52 -9.28 26.60
C HIS A 408 5.78 -9.49 25.74
N ARG A 409 6.97 -9.48 26.38
CA ARG A 409 8.23 -9.80 25.71
C ARG A 409 8.28 -11.27 25.29
N LYS A 410 9.04 -11.57 24.22
CA LYS A 410 9.20 -12.92 23.63
C LYS A 410 7.90 -13.53 23.07
N GLN A 411 6.89 -12.72 22.80
CA GLN A 411 5.62 -13.10 22.19
C GLN A 411 5.45 -12.48 20.79
N ASP A 412 6.55 -12.20 20.11
CA ASP A 412 6.59 -11.62 18.76
C ASP A 412 6.03 -10.18 18.62
N VAL A 413 5.65 -9.55 19.74
CA VAL A 413 5.05 -8.20 19.75
C VAL A 413 6.02 -7.16 19.20
N GLY A 414 7.30 -7.23 19.59
CA GLY A 414 8.32 -6.29 19.10
C GLY A 414 8.56 -6.41 17.58
N ASN A 415 8.64 -7.63 17.06
CA ASN A 415 8.79 -7.84 15.61
C ASN A 415 7.56 -7.35 14.83
N SER A 416 6.35 -7.64 15.33
CA SER A 416 5.11 -7.15 14.72
C SER A 416 5.04 -5.62 14.70
N LEU A 417 5.50 -4.97 15.78
CA LEU A 417 5.57 -3.50 15.87
C LEU A 417 6.54 -2.92 14.83
N MET A 418 7.75 -3.49 14.72
CA MET A 418 8.75 -3.07 13.73
C MET A 418 8.25 -3.28 12.29
N HIS A 419 7.68 -4.44 12.00
CA HIS A 419 7.11 -4.76 10.68
C HIS A 419 6.05 -3.73 10.25
N GLN A 420 5.10 -3.42 11.12
CA GLN A 420 4.07 -2.42 10.83
C GLN A 420 4.64 -1.03 10.61
N MET A 421 5.57 -0.62 11.46
CA MET A 421 6.23 0.68 11.35
C MET A 421 7.01 0.79 10.03
N HIS A 422 7.81 -0.20 9.64
CA HIS A 422 8.56 -0.17 8.38
C HIS A 422 7.62 -0.03 7.17
N PHE A 423 6.52 -0.78 7.18
CA PHE A 423 5.52 -0.71 6.14
C PHE A 423 4.86 0.68 6.05
N ASP A 424 4.49 1.27 7.20
CA ASP A 424 3.88 2.59 7.27
C ASP A 424 4.82 3.70 6.78
N ILE A 425 6.07 3.72 7.24
CA ILE A 425 7.02 4.77 6.83
C ILE A 425 7.44 4.66 5.36
N PHE A 426 7.41 3.45 4.77
CA PHE A 426 7.58 3.28 3.32
C PHE A 426 6.52 4.08 2.57
N HIS A 427 5.24 3.97 2.96
CA HIS A 427 4.14 4.70 2.36
C HIS A 427 4.18 6.19 2.63
N LYS A 428 4.73 6.60 3.78
CA LYS A 428 5.05 8.00 4.07
C LYS A 428 6.22 8.56 3.25
N GLY A 429 6.81 7.74 2.37
CA GLY A 429 7.86 8.14 1.43
C GLY A 429 9.25 8.26 2.05
N VAL A 430 9.48 7.66 3.22
CA VAL A 430 10.79 7.56 3.87
C VAL A 430 11.71 6.67 3.04
N VAL A 431 12.99 7.06 2.93
CA VAL A 431 14.00 6.29 2.18
C VAL A 431 14.87 5.45 3.10
N PHE A 432 15.24 5.99 4.26
CA PHE A 432 16.07 5.32 5.25
C PHE A 432 15.44 5.43 6.65
N ALA A 433 15.74 4.46 7.50
CA ALA A 433 15.45 4.51 8.93
C ALA A 433 16.72 4.26 9.73
N SER A 434 16.93 5.00 10.80
CA SER A 434 18.11 4.88 11.66
C SER A 434 17.70 4.77 13.13
N LEU A 435 18.55 4.16 13.93
CA LEU A 435 18.37 4.03 15.37
C LEU A 435 19.70 3.79 16.09
N ILE A 436 19.71 3.99 17.41
CA ILE A 436 20.82 3.66 18.29
C ILE A 436 20.37 2.54 19.22
N PRO A 437 20.94 1.32 19.14
CA PRO A 437 20.61 0.25 20.07
C PRO A 437 21.10 0.56 21.49
N ALA A 438 20.21 0.50 22.48
CA ALA A 438 20.56 0.77 23.87
C ALA A 438 21.42 -0.32 24.51
N GLU A 439 21.36 -1.56 24.01
CA GLU A 439 22.07 -2.72 24.56
C GLU A 439 22.71 -3.58 23.45
N LYS A 440 23.79 -4.28 23.75
CA LYS A 440 24.55 -5.09 22.75
C LYS A 440 23.71 -6.15 22.03
N TRP A 441 22.81 -6.83 22.72
CA TRP A 441 21.97 -7.86 22.12
C TRP A 441 20.95 -7.30 21.10
N LEU A 442 20.62 -6.00 21.21
CA LEU A 442 19.70 -5.33 20.27
C LEU A 442 20.32 -5.16 18.87
N TYR A 443 21.63 -5.10 18.72
CA TYR A 443 22.28 -5.07 17.40
C TYR A 443 21.94 -6.31 16.58
N ASP A 444 21.92 -7.49 17.21
CA ASP A 444 21.52 -8.73 16.53
C ASP A 444 20.03 -8.75 16.22
N TRP A 445 19.19 -8.22 17.12
CA TRP A 445 17.75 -8.17 16.92
C TRP A 445 17.38 -7.18 15.81
N TYR A 446 17.89 -5.96 15.84
CA TYR A 446 17.66 -4.99 14.75
C TYR A 446 18.31 -5.45 13.43
N GLY A 447 19.43 -6.17 13.50
CA GLY A 447 20.02 -6.81 12.33
C GLY A 447 19.05 -7.77 11.61
N LYS A 448 18.26 -8.53 12.36
CA LYS A 448 17.18 -9.38 11.82
C LYS A 448 16.00 -8.57 11.27
N CYS A 449 15.80 -7.35 11.75
CA CYS A 449 14.84 -6.39 11.19
C CYS A 449 15.42 -5.61 9.99
N GLY A 450 16.57 -6.01 9.43
CA GLY A 450 17.16 -5.42 8.22
C GLY A 450 18.06 -4.20 8.43
N TYR A 451 18.44 -3.87 9.66
CA TYR A 451 19.36 -2.77 9.96
C TYR A 451 20.82 -3.21 9.85
N ALA A 452 21.68 -2.37 9.27
CA ALA A 452 23.13 -2.53 9.18
C ALA A 452 23.86 -1.52 10.08
N GLN A 453 25.05 -1.88 10.60
CA GLN A 453 25.91 -1.02 11.42
C GLN A 453 26.78 -0.12 10.55
N GLU A 454 26.15 0.76 9.76
CA GLU A 454 26.82 1.59 8.74
C GLU A 454 26.64 3.10 9.01
N ILE A 455 26.17 3.46 10.20
CA ILE A 455 26.06 4.85 10.65
C ILE A 455 26.56 4.98 12.08
N THR A 456 27.15 6.11 12.40
CA THR A 456 27.76 6.36 13.70
C THR A 456 27.16 7.59 14.36
N CYS A 457 26.78 7.48 15.62
CA CYS A 457 26.45 8.65 16.43
C CYS A 457 27.77 9.27 16.92
N THR A 458 28.12 10.41 16.32
CA THR A 458 29.37 11.10 16.61
C THR A 458 29.17 12.22 17.63
N PRO A 459 30.17 12.49 18.51
CA PRO A 459 30.12 13.67 19.35
C PRO A 459 30.10 14.94 18.48
N PRO A 460 29.43 16.01 18.94
CA PRO A 460 29.56 17.31 18.29
C PRO A 460 30.99 17.84 18.41
N ILE A 461 31.40 18.73 17.49
CA ILE A 461 32.79 19.25 17.45
C ILE A 461 33.14 20.05 18.70
N ASP A 462 32.15 20.82 19.22
CA ASP A 462 32.33 21.73 20.34
C ASP A 462 31.21 21.57 21.38
N ASP A 463 31.32 22.26 22.51
CA ASP A 463 30.21 22.41 23.44
C ASP A 463 29.08 23.18 22.74
N VAL A 464 27.99 22.49 22.53
CA VAL A 464 26.80 23.02 21.82
C VAL A 464 25.85 23.77 22.75
N LYS A 465 26.12 23.82 24.04
CA LYS A 465 25.26 24.49 25.02
C LYS A 465 25.14 25.98 24.68
N GLY A 466 23.91 26.43 24.40
CA GLY A 466 23.61 27.81 24.01
C GLY A 466 24.08 28.21 22.61
N MET A 467 24.55 27.25 21.79
CA MET A 467 24.96 27.53 20.41
C MET A 467 23.74 27.90 19.54
N PRO A 468 23.80 29.02 18.78
CA PRO A 468 22.75 29.38 17.85
C PRO A 468 22.56 28.32 16.73
N PHE A 469 21.31 28.03 16.34
CA PHE A 469 21.03 27.06 15.28
C PHE A 469 21.78 27.36 13.97
N ALA A 470 21.86 28.62 13.54
CA ALA A 470 22.56 29.01 12.32
C ALA A 470 24.06 28.63 12.31
N GLN A 471 24.71 28.55 13.48
CA GLN A 471 26.09 28.09 13.60
C GLN A 471 26.17 26.56 13.47
N TYR A 472 25.28 25.85 14.16
CA TYR A 472 25.16 24.40 14.09
C TYR A 472 24.76 23.92 12.68
N ASP A 473 23.77 24.54 12.06
CA ASP A 473 23.32 24.21 10.70
C ASP A 473 24.43 24.36 9.65
N ARG A 474 25.23 25.40 9.79
CA ARG A 474 26.38 25.59 8.91
C ARG A 474 27.41 24.48 9.06
N TRP A 475 27.60 23.96 10.27
CA TRP A 475 28.52 22.84 10.52
C TRP A 475 27.97 21.52 9.99
N GLN A 476 26.71 21.16 10.30
CA GLN A 476 26.13 19.90 9.84
C GLN A 476 26.09 19.82 8.29
N ARG A 477 25.84 20.94 7.61
CA ARG A 477 25.79 21.00 6.13
C ARG A 477 27.18 20.96 5.44
N GLN A 478 28.26 20.93 6.19
CA GLN A 478 29.61 20.69 5.66
C GLN A 478 29.95 19.21 5.56
N LYS A 479 29.08 18.34 6.05
CA LYS A 479 29.24 16.89 6.01
C LYS A 479 28.69 16.30 4.73
N ASP A 480 29.27 15.19 4.26
CA ASP A 480 28.82 14.50 3.05
C ASP A 480 27.63 13.57 3.33
N CYS A 481 27.60 12.94 4.52
CA CYS A 481 26.52 12.03 4.91
C CYS A 481 26.17 12.18 6.39
N ILE A 482 25.10 12.91 6.72
CA ILE A 482 24.70 13.19 8.10
C ILE A 482 23.18 13.39 8.25
N LEU A 483 22.60 12.95 9.39
CA LEU A 483 21.25 13.33 9.76
C LEU A 483 21.18 14.78 10.21
N LEU A 484 20.40 15.59 9.50
CA LEU A 484 20.23 17.02 9.77
C LEU A 484 19.18 17.25 10.86
N HIS A 485 19.46 18.16 11.77
CA HIS A 485 18.46 18.75 12.66
C HIS A 485 17.79 19.97 12.00
N THR A 486 16.50 20.10 12.22
CA THR A 486 15.76 21.37 12.00
C THR A 486 15.96 22.33 13.17
N GLU A 487 15.57 23.59 13.00
CA GLU A 487 15.60 24.55 14.09
C GLU A 487 14.73 24.13 15.29
N GLU A 488 13.55 23.54 15.05
CA GLU A 488 12.66 23.02 16.10
C GLU A 488 13.32 21.86 16.88
N GLN A 489 13.96 20.94 16.18
CA GLN A 489 14.71 19.83 16.79
C GLN A 489 15.91 20.36 17.58
N TRP A 490 16.62 21.36 17.03
CA TRP A 490 17.72 22.00 17.75
C TRP A 490 17.28 22.67 19.04
N GLN A 491 16.15 23.38 19.04
CA GLN A 491 15.58 23.98 20.25
C GLN A 491 15.24 22.91 21.30
N THR A 492 14.78 21.76 20.86
CA THR A 492 14.49 20.63 21.75
C THR A 492 15.77 20.04 22.36
N VAL A 493 16.84 19.90 21.57
CA VAL A 493 18.17 19.52 22.08
C VAL A 493 18.69 20.52 23.09
N GLN A 494 18.56 21.82 22.87
CA GLN A 494 18.95 22.87 23.84
C GLN A 494 18.14 22.79 25.13
N GLU A 495 16.87 22.42 25.06
CA GLU A 495 16.03 22.23 26.23
C GLU A 495 16.44 20.98 27.02
N ASP A 496 16.77 19.87 26.35
CA ASP A 496 17.31 18.68 26.98
C ASP A 496 18.63 18.97 27.73
N ILE A 497 19.55 19.71 27.10
CA ILE A 497 20.79 20.20 27.71
C ILE A 497 20.47 21.10 28.94
N ARG A 498 19.44 21.93 28.86
CA ARG A 498 19.02 22.79 29.99
C ARG A 498 18.49 21.97 31.16
N ILE A 499 17.69 20.93 30.87
CA ILE A 499 17.16 20.01 31.90
C ILE A 499 18.29 19.25 32.59
N ALA A 500 19.24 18.72 31.83
CA ALA A 500 20.41 18.06 32.38
C ALA A 500 21.30 19.00 33.24
N GLY A 501 21.25 20.30 33.00
CA GLY A 501 21.88 21.34 33.83
C GLY A 501 23.36 21.12 34.08
N ALA A 502 23.76 20.90 35.33
CA ALA A 502 25.14 20.62 35.75
C ALA A 502 25.61 19.19 35.42
N ASP A 503 24.68 18.30 35.17
CA ASP A 503 24.96 16.90 34.85
C ASP A 503 25.17 16.71 33.33
N TYR A 504 24.88 17.71 32.52
CA TYR A 504 25.20 17.68 31.08
C TYR A 504 26.71 17.49 30.85
N LYS A 505 27.03 16.45 30.14
CA LYS A 505 28.41 16.18 29.66
C LYS A 505 28.35 15.94 28.17
N PRO A 506 29.04 16.77 27.36
CA PRO A 506 29.16 16.49 25.93
C PRO A 506 29.68 15.07 25.69
N ALA A 507 29.09 14.36 24.74
CA ALA A 507 29.61 13.06 24.31
C ALA A 507 31.06 13.22 23.82
N THR A 508 31.95 12.34 24.25
CA THR A 508 33.40 12.35 23.90
C THR A 508 33.80 11.17 23.04
N MET A 509 32.92 10.19 22.88
CA MET A 509 33.14 8.98 22.08
C MET A 509 31.97 8.74 21.14
N SER A 510 32.31 8.19 19.99
CA SER A 510 31.32 7.75 19.02
C SER A 510 30.65 6.45 19.47
N ILE A 511 29.38 6.31 19.14
CA ILE A 511 28.56 5.12 19.39
C ILE A 511 28.14 4.54 18.04
N GLU A 512 28.31 3.24 17.86
CA GLU A 512 27.76 2.57 16.68
C GLU A 512 26.24 2.66 16.68
N ALA A 513 25.71 3.07 15.56
CA ALA A 513 24.27 3.13 15.32
C ALA A 513 23.93 2.25 14.11
N MET A 514 22.66 2.16 13.77
CA MET A 514 22.22 1.29 12.69
C MET A 514 21.32 2.03 11.71
N ILE A 515 21.40 1.65 10.44
CA ILE A 515 20.58 2.20 9.36
C ILE A 515 19.96 1.07 8.52
N ARG A 516 18.72 1.26 8.07
CA ARG A 516 17.97 0.36 7.20
C ARG A 516 17.51 1.11 5.96
N VAL A 517 17.55 0.45 4.82
CA VAL A 517 16.88 0.92 3.60
C VAL A 517 15.39 0.64 3.73
N ILE A 518 14.58 1.68 3.60
CA ILE A 518 13.10 1.58 3.59
C ILE A 518 12.59 1.52 2.16
N ASN A 519 13.13 2.34 1.26
CA ASN A 519 12.76 2.33 -0.15
C ASN A 519 13.98 2.04 -1.03
N ALA A 520 14.09 0.79 -1.46
CA ALA A 520 15.25 0.30 -2.21
C ALA A 520 15.44 1.02 -3.57
N GLU A 521 14.35 1.33 -4.27
CA GLU A 521 14.41 2.01 -5.56
C GLU A 521 14.99 3.42 -5.42
N LYS A 522 14.47 4.20 -4.47
CA LYS A 522 14.97 5.56 -4.20
C LYS A 522 16.39 5.57 -3.64
N ALA A 523 16.72 4.61 -2.77
CA ALA A 523 18.06 4.49 -2.21
C ALA A 523 19.09 4.16 -3.30
N LEU A 524 18.78 3.21 -4.18
CA LEU A 524 19.64 2.87 -5.32
C LEU A 524 19.72 3.99 -6.36
N ALA A 525 18.66 4.79 -6.52
CA ALA A 525 18.70 5.97 -7.40
C ALA A 525 19.69 7.02 -6.88
N LEU A 526 19.73 7.27 -5.56
CA LEU A 526 20.73 8.14 -4.93
C LEU A 526 22.15 7.60 -5.10
N TYR A 527 22.34 6.29 -4.85
CA TYR A 527 23.62 5.63 -5.05
C TYR A 527 24.10 5.75 -6.50
N ALA A 528 23.21 5.50 -7.49
CA ALA A 528 23.56 5.59 -8.91
C ALA A 528 23.99 7.02 -9.32
N LEU A 529 23.36 8.06 -8.77
CA LEU A 529 23.74 9.45 -9.02
C LEU A 529 25.19 9.75 -8.56
N GLN A 530 25.61 9.17 -7.43
CA GLN A 530 26.98 9.33 -6.91
C GLN A 530 27.99 8.42 -7.63
N HIS A 531 27.51 7.30 -8.17
CA HIS A 531 28.33 6.32 -8.86
C HIS A 531 27.87 6.11 -10.32
N PRO A 532 27.96 7.15 -11.18
CA PRO A 532 27.41 7.10 -12.55
C PRO A 532 28.07 6.03 -13.43
N GLN A 533 29.27 5.55 -13.04
CA GLN A 533 29.99 4.46 -13.72
C GLN A 533 29.53 3.07 -13.25
N ALA A 534 28.71 2.98 -12.19
CA ALA A 534 28.20 1.69 -11.73
C ALA A 534 27.29 1.08 -12.79
N ALA A 535 27.65 -0.11 -13.25
CA ALA A 535 26.87 -0.91 -14.19
C ALA A 535 26.70 -2.31 -13.59
N CYS A 536 25.59 -2.54 -12.92
CA CYS A 536 25.32 -3.81 -12.25
C CYS A 536 23.82 -4.07 -12.14
N SER A 537 23.47 -5.33 -11.93
CA SER A 537 22.11 -5.77 -11.60
C SER A 537 22.08 -6.32 -10.17
N ILE A 538 21.08 -5.90 -9.40
CA ILE A 538 20.87 -6.29 -8.01
C ILE A 538 19.49 -6.94 -7.90
N ARG A 539 19.40 -8.09 -7.22
CA ARG A 539 18.15 -8.71 -6.82
C ARG A 539 17.96 -8.54 -5.32
N ILE A 540 17.00 -7.71 -4.92
CA ILE A 540 16.57 -7.64 -3.52
C ILE A 540 15.56 -8.75 -3.27
N GLN A 541 15.77 -9.50 -2.20
CA GLN A 541 14.93 -10.62 -1.78
C GLN A 541 14.79 -10.65 -0.26
N ASP A 542 13.75 -11.36 0.22
CA ASP A 542 13.53 -11.66 1.63
C ASP A 542 13.32 -10.40 2.52
N ASP A 543 12.88 -9.26 1.94
CA ASP A 543 12.35 -8.15 2.73
C ASP A 543 10.88 -8.42 3.02
N ASP A 544 10.62 -9.12 4.13
CA ASP A 544 9.26 -9.48 4.56
C ASP A 544 8.49 -8.27 5.09
N ASP A 545 9.20 -7.27 5.61
CA ASP A 545 8.59 -6.04 6.13
C ASP A 545 8.07 -5.13 5.00
N ILE A 546 8.82 -5.06 3.90
CA ILE A 546 8.48 -4.22 2.75
C ILE A 546 8.64 -5.03 1.44
N PRO A 547 7.69 -5.92 1.13
CA PRO A 547 7.77 -6.78 -0.05
C PRO A 547 7.92 -6.04 -1.38
N MET A 548 7.55 -4.75 -1.42
CA MET A 548 7.74 -3.89 -2.59
C MET A 548 9.22 -3.66 -2.94
N ASN A 549 10.13 -3.86 -1.99
CA ASN A 549 11.57 -3.81 -2.25
C ASN A 549 12.07 -5.06 -3.00
N ASN A 550 11.36 -6.19 -2.92
CA ASN A 550 11.75 -7.45 -3.54
C ASN A 550 11.58 -7.40 -5.07
N ALA A 551 12.61 -6.96 -5.78
CA ALA A 551 12.61 -6.78 -7.24
C ALA A 551 14.03 -6.88 -7.79
N TYR A 552 14.17 -6.86 -9.13
CA TYR A 552 15.43 -6.65 -9.81
C TYR A 552 15.64 -5.16 -10.06
N TYR A 553 16.87 -4.69 -9.85
CA TYR A 553 17.28 -3.32 -10.05
C TYR A 553 18.53 -3.30 -10.95
N ARG A 554 18.43 -2.63 -12.09
CA ARG A 554 19.55 -2.43 -13.00
C ARG A 554 20.08 -1.01 -12.84
N LEU A 555 21.34 -0.89 -12.49
CA LEU A 555 22.07 0.38 -12.42
C LEU A 555 22.88 0.55 -13.69
N ALA A 556 22.73 1.67 -14.36
CA ALA A 556 23.52 2.05 -15.53
C ALA A 556 23.43 3.57 -15.75
N GLU A 557 24.53 4.19 -16.15
CA GLU A 557 24.60 5.61 -16.55
C GLU A 557 23.99 6.57 -15.50
N GLY A 558 24.24 6.30 -14.22
CA GLY A 558 23.72 7.13 -13.12
C GLY A 558 22.20 6.98 -12.86
N LYS A 559 21.56 5.96 -13.40
CA LYS A 559 20.14 5.68 -13.25
C LYS A 559 19.89 4.29 -12.70
N VAL A 560 18.73 4.11 -12.09
CA VAL A 560 18.21 2.79 -11.68
C VAL A 560 16.93 2.50 -12.43
N THR A 561 16.79 1.26 -12.87
CA THR A 561 15.55 0.74 -13.46
C THR A 561 15.10 -0.47 -12.64
N LYS A 562 13.89 -0.39 -12.08
CA LYS A 562 13.25 -1.50 -11.37
C LYS A 562 12.48 -2.35 -12.37
N THR A 563 12.63 -3.67 -12.28
CA THR A 563 11.92 -4.63 -13.15
C THR A 563 11.53 -5.87 -12.37
N ASP A 564 10.45 -6.52 -12.80
CA ASP A 564 10.05 -7.86 -12.33
C ASP A 564 10.65 -8.95 -13.24
N GLU A 565 11.34 -8.59 -14.33
CA GLU A 565 11.98 -9.55 -15.24
C GLU A 565 13.22 -10.15 -14.58
N PRO A 566 13.34 -11.50 -14.57
CA PRO A 566 14.51 -12.17 -14.01
C PRO A 566 15.80 -11.77 -14.73
N ASP A 567 16.87 -11.50 -13.96
CA ASP A 567 18.22 -11.32 -14.43
C ASP A 567 19.13 -12.32 -13.70
N GLU A 568 19.60 -13.32 -14.41
CA GLU A 568 20.43 -14.40 -13.84
C GLU A 568 21.81 -13.89 -13.34
N LEU A 569 22.26 -12.75 -13.86
CA LEU A 569 23.55 -12.14 -13.47
C LEU A 569 23.40 -11.19 -12.27
N ALA A 570 22.17 -10.97 -11.77
CA ALA A 570 21.94 -10.07 -10.66
C ALA A 570 22.55 -10.59 -9.35
N THR A 571 23.28 -9.72 -8.68
CA THR A 571 23.78 -9.98 -7.32
C THR A 571 22.60 -10.02 -6.35
N LYS A 572 22.42 -11.14 -5.66
CA LYS A 572 21.34 -11.31 -4.67
C LYS A 572 21.74 -10.69 -3.34
N MET A 573 20.87 -9.88 -2.78
CA MET A 573 21.04 -9.20 -1.50
C MET A 573 19.73 -9.21 -0.71
N ASP A 574 19.81 -9.35 0.60
CA ASP A 574 18.74 -8.93 1.50
C ASP A 574 18.81 -7.41 1.74
N ILE A 575 17.83 -6.86 2.46
CA ILE A 575 17.72 -5.42 2.66
C ILE A 575 18.83 -4.86 3.57
N ARG A 576 19.36 -5.66 4.50
CA ARG A 576 20.51 -5.31 5.36
C ARG A 576 21.80 -5.22 4.53
N GLN A 577 22.02 -6.19 3.64
CA GLN A 577 23.17 -6.18 2.72
C GLN A 577 23.10 -5.01 1.75
N LEU A 578 21.88 -4.59 1.33
CA LEU A 578 21.72 -3.38 0.54
C LEU A 578 22.13 -2.13 1.31
N ALA A 579 21.76 -2.02 2.60
CA ALA A 579 22.19 -0.90 3.43
C ALA A 579 23.74 -0.85 3.53
N SER A 580 24.38 -1.99 3.79
CA SER A 580 25.85 -2.04 3.78
C SER A 580 26.44 -1.71 2.41
N PHE A 581 25.84 -2.17 1.31
CA PHE A 581 26.30 -1.84 -0.04
C PHE A 581 26.30 -0.33 -0.31
N ILE A 582 25.31 0.40 0.19
CA ILE A 582 25.18 1.84 -0.03
C ILE A 582 26.09 2.63 0.92
N PHE A 583 26.23 2.23 2.19
CA PHE A 583 26.81 3.09 3.22
C PHE A 583 28.21 2.70 3.69
N LYS A 584 28.75 1.52 3.33
CA LYS A 584 30.05 1.02 3.84
C LYS A 584 31.22 1.99 3.71
N ASP A 585 31.23 2.83 2.68
CA ASP A 585 32.29 3.78 2.39
C ASP A 585 31.89 5.25 2.64
N GLU A 586 30.68 5.50 3.17
CA GLU A 586 30.09 6.83 3.24
C GLU A 586 30.36 7.56 4.56
N HIS A 587 30.87 6.87 5.58
CA HIS A 587 31.08 7.44 6.92
C HIS A 587 29.86 8.21 7.44
N ALA A 588 28.67 7.61 7.30
CA ALA A 588 27.41 8.24 7.67
C ALA A 588 27.36 8.58 9.17
N GLU A 589 26.92 9.79 9.48
CA GLU A 589 26.90 10.32 10.84
C GLU A 589 25.50 10.72 11.32
N MET A 590 25.28 10.65 12.62
CA MET A 590 24.24 11.35 13.35
C MET A 590 24.82 11.90 14.65
N ASN A 591 24.15 12.85 15.29
CA ASN A 591 24.55 13.35 16.60
C ASN A 591 23.36 13.92 17.36
N LEU A 592 23.54 14.14 18.67
CA LEU A 592 22.57 14.82 19.53
C LEU A 592 21.14 14.26 19.38
N MET A 593 21.04 12.96 19.19
CA MET A 593 19.74 12.30 19.14
C MET A 593 19.15 12.20 20.55
N LEU A 594 17.86 12.51 20.68
CA LEU A 594 17.13 12.33 21.93
C LEU A 594 16.82 10.85 22.15
N ASN A 595 17.51 10.24 23.09
CA ASN A 595 17.37 8.83 23.45
C ASN A 595 17.03 8.70 24.93
#